data_8cd008942e1ae7196c99ba0a9f4d0583
#
_entry.id   8cd008942e1ae7196c99ba0a9f4d0583
#
_cell.length_a   1.000
_cell.length_b   1.000
_cell.length_c   1.000
_cell.angle_alpha   90.00
_cell.angle_beta   90.00
_cell.angle_gamma   90.00
#
_symmetry.space_group_name_H-M   'P 1'
#
loop_
_entity.id
_entity.type
_entity.pdbx_description
1 polymer ?
#
loop_
_entity_poly.entity_id
_entity_poly.type
_entity_poly.pdbx_seq_one_letter_code
_entity_poly.pdbx_strand_id
1 'polypeptide(L)'
;MTTPPDPTEPPSAGPAAAGPLPVVPDHELLRLIGRGSSGQVWLARNRLGTCRAVKIVPERQSRQGTSASEFKGILKFEPVSRLHDGLVDILQVGRNEAAGYFYYVMELADDAVCGQNIVPETYLPRTLAQDRARLNRLPVAECVRIGAAIASALGFLHQHGLIHRDIKPHNIIFVNGVPKLADLGMVTDASGVQSQTGTPGFIPPEGSGTIRADIYSLGKVLYEISTGLDRNDYPVLPELPGNAAEDEALLLLNGIILKACRAKPWERYQTAEEMMLALLNFQFNRDHLRRKRNEQFLTQVARIVWPIIAGGIIIAMLWRLIWLLKHPH
;
A
#
# COMPACT_ATOMS: atom_id res chain seq x y z
N MET A 1 -34.51 -27.25 -10.71
CA MET A 1 -34.12 -26.06 -9.94
C MET A 1 -32.85 -26.44 -9.20
N THR A 2 -31.70 -26.12 -9.77
CA THR A 2 -30.37 -26.35 -9.17
C THR A 2 -29.94 -25.08 -8.48
N THR A 3 -29.70 -25.15 -7.18
CA THR A 3 -29.18 -24.07 -6.35
C THR A 3 -27.80 -23.62 -6.84
N PRO A 4 -27.48 -22.31 -6.89
CA PRO A 4 -26.15 -21.84 -7.23
C PRO A 4 -25.16 -22.19 -6.08
N PRO A 5 -23.87 -22.42 -6.39
CA PRO A 5 -22.86 -22.78 -5.40
C PRO A 5 -22.53 -21.59 -4.48
N ASP A 6 -22.28 -21.93 -3.20
CA ASP A 6 -21.90 -21.04 -2.12
C ASP A 6 -20.51 -20.41 -2.38
N PRO A 7 -20.33 -19.07 -2.28
CA PRO A 7 -19.06 -18.40 -2.54
C PRO A 7 -17.99 -18.54 -1.43
N THR A 8 -18.23 -19.32 -0.40
CA THR A 8 -17.33 -19.48 0.76
C THR A 8 -16.47 -20.75 0.77
N GLU A 9 -16.60 -21.64 -0.22
CA GLU A 9 -15.69 -22.77 -0.32
C GLU A 9 -14.35 -22.37 -0.96
N PRO A 10 -13.20 -22.69 -0.32
CA PRO A 10 -11.91 -22.55 -0.98
C PRO A 10 -11.89 -23.49 -2.21
N PRO A 11 -11.32 -23.07 -3.35
CA PRO A 11 -11.31 -23.88 -4.54
C PRO A 11 -10.66 -25.23 -4.24
N SER A 12 -11.45 -26.31 -4.30
CA SER A 12 -10.97 -27.67 -4.20
C SER A 12 -9.90 -27.88 -5.28
N ALA A 13 -8.70 -28.20 -4.86
CA ALA A 13 -7.58 -28.55 -5.74
C ALA A 13 -7.90 -29.87 -6.45
N GLY A 14 -8.65 -29.79 -7.55
CA GLY A 14 -8.70 -30.89 -8.52
C GLY A 14 -7.32 -31.04 -9.16
N PRO A 15 -6.86 -32.28 -9.43
CA PRO A 15 -5.55 -32.52 -10.03
C PRO A 15 -5.57 -31.99 -11.49
N ALA A 16 -5.11 -30.77 -11.70
CA ALA A 16 -4.72 -30.32 -13.03
C ALA A 16 -3.53 -31.19 -13.45
N ALA A 17 -3.61 -31.80 -14.64
CA ALA A 17 -2.58 -32.64 -15.24
C ALA A 17 -1.20 -32.00 -15.03
N ALA A 18 -0.41 -32.58 -14.13
CA ALA A 18 0.88 -32.08 -13.73
C ALA A 18 1.88 -32.42 -14.86
N GLY A 19 2.14 -31.46 -15.74
CA GLY A 19 3.37 -31.49 -16.52
C GLY A 19 4.58 -31.49 -15.58
N PRO A 20 5.78 -31.85 -16.07
CA PRO A 20 6.98 -31.85 -15.23
C PRO A 20 7.16 -30.48 -14.57
N LEU A 21 7.52 -30.49 -13.28
CA LEU A 21 7.81 -29.25 -12.54
C LEU A 21 8.88 -28.43 -13.27
N PRO A 22 8.70 -27.11 -13.34
CA PRO A 22 9.73 -26.26 -13.91
C PRO A 22 11.06 -26.42 -13.17
N VAL A 23 12.18 -26.41 -13.89
CA VAL A 23 13.52 -26.55 -13.32
C VAL A 23 14.16 -25.16 -13.22
N VAL A 24 14.56 -24.81 -12.01
CA VAL A 24 15.29 -23.55 -11.73
C VAL A 24 16.65 -23.93 -11.15
N PRO A 25 17.76 -23.58 -11.80
CA PRO A 25 19.11 -23.92 -11.32
C PRO A 25 19.30 -23.48 -9.86
N ASP A 26 19.92 -24.36 -9.07
CA ASP A 26 20.24 -24.14 -7.66
C ASP A 26 19.05 -23.88 -6.71
N HIS A 27 17.82 -24.13 -7.18
CA HIS A 27 16.60 -23.95 -6.38
C HIS A 27 15.67 -25.17 -6.49
N GLU A 28 15.22 -25.65 -5.35
CA GLU A 28 14.17 -26.64 -5.21
C GLU A 28 12.83 -25.94 -5.07
N LEU A 29 11.89 -26.16 -5.99
CA LEU A 29 10.54 -25.64 -5.92
C LEU A 29 9.73 -26.45 -4.89
N LEU A 30 9.32 -25.82 -3.78
CA LEU A 30 8.64 -26.48 -2.67
C LEU A 30 7.11 -26.44 -2.84
N ARG A 31 6.57 -25.25 -3.10
CA ARG A 31 5.12 -25.06 -3.15
C ARG A 31 4.74 -23.87 -4.03
N LEU A 32 3.64 -24.00 -4.76
CA LEU A 32 3.02 -22.88 -5.46
C LEU A 32 2.36 -21.94 -4.45
N ILE A 33 2.75 -20.67 -4.44
CA ILE A 33 2.28 -19.64 -3.50
C ILE A 33 1.49 -18.52 -4.16
N GLY A 34 1.46 -18.48 -5.50
CA GLY A 34 0.67 -17.52 -6.25
C GLY A 34 0.50 -17.92 -7.72
N ARG A 35 -0.64 -17.54 -8.29
CA ARG A 35 -0.92 -17.62 -9.73
C ARG A 35 -1.43 -16.28 -10.21
N GLY A 36 -0.91 -15.77 -11.31
CA GLY A 36 -1.34 -14.55 -11.95
C GLY A 36 -1.50 -14.72 -13.46
N SER A 37 -1.95 -13.68 -14.13
CA SER A 37 -2.10 -13.65 -15.59
C SER A 37 -0.78 -13.87 -16.32
N SER A 38 0.33 -13.46 -15.73
CA SER A 38 1.67 -13.55 -16.30
C SER A 38 2.44 -14.81 -15.91
N GLY A 39 2.03 -15.58 -14.90
CA GLY A 39 2.80 -16.75 -14.50
C GLY A 39 2.47 -17.28 -13.12
N GLN A 40 3.40 -18.07 -12.59
CA GLN A 40 3.29 -18.77 -11.31
C GLN A 40 4.40 -18.32 -10.37
N VAL A 41 4.06 -18.09 -9.09
CA VAL A 41 5.04 -17.79 -8.04
C VAL A 41 5.17 -18.99 -7.12
N TRP A 42 6.37 -19.45 -6.94
CA TRP A 42 6.71 -20.61 -6.13
C TRP A 42 7.53 -20.22 -4.91
N LEU A 43 7.24 -20.81 -3.78
CA LEU A 43 8.19 -20.91 -2.68
C LEU A 43 9.28 -21.90 -3.10
N ALA A 44 10.53 -21.47 -3.01
CA ALA A 44 11.68 -22.28 -3.36
C ALA A 44 12.73 -22.22 -2.27
N ARG A 45 13.59 -23.24 -2.21
CA ARG A 45 14.75 -23.31 -1.32
C ARG A 45 16.02 -23.37 -2.17
N ASN A 46 16.97 -22.50 -1.89
CA ASN A 46 18.26 -22.54 -2.54
C ASN A 46 19.19 -23.60 -1.91
N ARG A 47 20.37 -23.87 -2.50
CA ARG A 47 21.34 -24.85 -1.97
C ARG A 47 21.86 -24.52 -0.56
N LEU A 48 21.76 -23.29 -0.11
CA LEU A 48 22.13 -22.86 1.24
C LEU A 48 21.00 -23.05 2.26
N GLY A 49 19.84 -23.60 1.83
CA GLY A 49 18.66 -23.78 2.68
C GLY A 49 17.78 -22.53 2.83
N THR A 50 18.13 -21.42 2.19
CA THR A 50 17.38 -20.17 2.29
C THR A 50 16.14 -20.20 1.41
N CYS A 51 14.99 -19.82 1.96
CA CYS A 51 13.74 -19.68 1.22
C CYS A 51 13.76 -18.42 0.33
N ARG A 52 13.21 -18.57 -0.89
CA ARG A 52 13.10 -17.52 -1.91
C ARG A 52 11.75 -17.62 -2.61
N ALA A 53 11.31 -16.54 -3.23
CA ALA A 53 10.22 -16.58 -4.18
C ALA A 53 10.78 -16.70 -5.60
N VAL A 54 10.18 -17.59 -6.40
CA VAL A 54 10.55 -17.78 -7.80
C VAL A 54 9.33 -17.57 -8.65
N LYS A 55 9.34 -16.57 -9.52
CA LYS A 55 8.28 -16.39 -10.52
C LYS A 55 8.70 -17.02 -11.83
N ILE A 56 7.82 -17.88 -12.36
CA ILE A 56 8.00 -18.60 -13.63
C ILE A 56 6.97 -18.07 -14.60
N VAL A 57 7.44 -17.55 -15.72
CA VAL A 57 6.63 -16.92 -16.77
C VAL A 57 6.74 -17.75 -18.04
N PRO A 58 5.65 -18.44 -18.47
CA PRO A 58 5.65 -19.16 -19.74
C PRO A 58 5.83 -18.22 -20.93
N GLU A 59 6.71 -18.57 -21.86
CA GLU A 59 6.87 -17.89 -23.13
C GLU A 59 5.82 -18.35 -24.11
N ARG A 60 4.63 -17.74 -24.01
CA ARG A 60 3.58 -18.00 -24.97
C ARG A 60 3.88 -17.25 -26.25
N GLN A 61 3.84 -17.94 -27.39
CA GLN A 61 3.75 -17.32 -28.72
C GLN A 61 2.37 -16.67 -28.87
N SER A 62 2.11 -15.60 -28.13
CA SER A 62 0.88 -14.84 -28.32
C SER A 62 1.12 -13.72 -29.32
N ARG A 63 0.16 -13.50 -30.21
CA ARG A 63 0.15 -12.41 -31.20
C ARG A 63 0.35 -11.00 -30.60
N GLN A 64 0.40 -10.87 -29.28
CA GLN A 64 0.49 -9.60 -28.52
C GLN A 64 1.83 -9.38 -27.82
N GLY A 65 2.84 -10.27 -27.95
CA GLY A 65 4.22 -10.02 -27.48
C GLY A 65 4.39 -9.79 -25.96
N THR A 66 3.41 -10.14 -25.14
CA THR A 66 3.40 -9.81 -23.70
C THR A 66 4.54 -10.42 -22.91
N SER A 67 4.92 -11.68 -23.15
CA SER A 67 6.02 -12.34 -22.41
C SER A 67 7.41 -11.78 -22.76
N ALA A 68 7.64 -11.40 -24.03
CA ALA A 68 8.90 -10.77 -24.46
C ALA A 68 9.05 -9.36 -23.88
N SER A 69 7.96 -8.63 -23.72
CA SER A 69 7.92 -7.31 -23.09
C SER A 69 8.18 -7.41 -21.58
N GLU A 70 7.60 -8.42 -20.91
CA GLU A 70 7.84 -8.70 -19.49
C GLU A 70 9.30 -9.07 -19.22
N PHE A 71 9.90 -9.94 -20.06
CA PHE A 71 11.30 -10.30 -19.94
C PHE A 71 12.23 -9.09 -20.10
N LYS A 72 11.95 -8.22 -21.09
CA LYS A 72 12.70 -6.96 -21.25
C LYS A 72 12.54 -6.02 -20.06
N GLY A 73 11.32 -5.94 -19.49
CA GLY A 73 11.05 -5.15 -18.30
C GLY A 73 11.86 -5.63 -17.09
N ILE A 74 11.89 -6.95 -16.85
CA ILE A 74 12.63 -7.50 -15.71
C ILE A 74 14.15 -7.31 -15.87
N LEU A 75 14.70 -7.40 -17.08
CA LEU A 75 16.12 -7.14 -17.34
C LEU A 75 16.51 -5.68 -17.08
N LYS A 76 15.61 -4.72 -17.30
CA LYS A 76 15.83 -3.31 -16.96
C LYS A 76 15.67 -3.02 -15.49
N PHE A 77 14.75 -3.73 -14.84
CA PHE A 77 14.48 -3.54 -13.42
C PHE A 77 15.53 -4.21 -12.52
N GLU A 78 16.05 -5.40 -12.88
CA GLU A 78 16.99 -6.15 -12.04
C GLU A 78 18.15 -5.30 -11.53
N PRO A 79 18.87 -4.49 -12.35
CA PRO A 79 19.99 -3.69 -11.87
C PRO A 79 19.63 -2.64 -10.81
N VAL A 80 18.38 -2.14 -10.84
CA VAL A 80 17.91 -1.08 -9.93
C VAL A 80 17.11 -1.65 -8.75
N SER A 81 16.69 -2.90 -8.81
CA SER A 81 15.80 -3.53 -7.82
C SER A 81 16.33 -3.45 -6.39
N ARG A 82 17.66 -3.57 -6.22
CA ARG A 82 18.34 -3.60 -4.91
C ARG A 82 18.85 -2.23 -4.44
N LEU A 83 18.54 -1.16 -5.16
CA LEU A 83 19.02 0.18 -4.84
C LEU A 83 18.01 1.00 -4.01
N HIS A 84 16.82 0.44 -3.74
CA HIS A 84 15.80 1.11 -2.95
C HIS A 84 14.99 0.12 -2.11
N ASP A 85 14.92 0.33 -0.79
CA ASP A 85 14.29 -0.59 0.17
C ASP A 85 12.79 -0.87 -0.09
N GLY A 86 12.09 0.01 -0.77
CA GLY A 86 10.68 -0.16 -1.15
C GLY A 86 10.44 -0.96 -2.43
N LEU A 87 11.49 -1.53 -3.03
CA LEU A 87 11.41 -2.42 -4.19
C LEU A 87 11.75 -3.84 -3.78
N VAL A 88 11.11 -4.83 -4.43
CA VAL A 88 11.49 -6.22 -4.24
C VAL A 88 12.83 -6.50 -4.90
N ASP A 89 13.76 -7.11 -4.17
CA ASP A 89 15.08 -7.47 -4.69
C ASP A 89 14.98 -8.62 -5.69
N ILE A 90 15.45 -8.41 -6.91
CA ILE A 90 15.68 -9.49 -7.88
C ILE A 90 17.10 -10.03 -7.69
N LEU A 91 17.18 -11.31 -7.39
CA LEU A 91 18.44 -11.98 -7.05
C LEU A 91 19.05 -12.73 -8.22
N GLN A 92 18.21 -13.22 -9.15
CA GLN A 92 18.62 -13.96 -10.33
C GLN A 92 17.53 -13.87 -11.40
N VAL A 93 17.95 -13.77 -12.66
CA VAL A 93 17.07 -13.91 -13.84
C VAL A 93 17.63 -15.02 -14.70
N GLY A 94 16.77 -15.89 -15.20
CA GLY A 94 17.17 -16.97 -16.10
C GLY A 94 16.08 -17.34 -17.10
N ARG A 95 16.47 -18.08 -18.12
CA ARG A 95 15.59 -18.53 -19.20
C ARG A 95 15.82 -20.01 -19.49
N ASN A 96 14.75 -20.76 -19.69
CA ASN A 96 14.80 -22.13 -20.18
C ASN A 96 14.10 -22.19 -21.54
N GLU A 97 14.90 -22.01 -22.60
CA GLU A 97 14.38 -21.98 -23.98
C GLU A 97 13.76 -23.30 -24.39
N ALA A 98 14.37 -24.43 -23.98
CA ALA A 98 13.88 -25.77 -24.30
C ALA A 98 12.50 -26.06 -23.70
N ALA A 99 12.23 -25.52 -22.50
CA ALA A 99 10.95 -25.68 -21.81
C ALA A 99 9.99 -24.48 -22.03
N GLY A 100 10.43 -23.42 -22.73
CA GLY A 100 9.62 -22.30 -23.16
C GLY A 100 9.14 -21.40 -22.00
N TYR A 101 10.03 -21.10 -21.05
CA TYR A 101 9.76 -20.13 -19.98
C TYR A 101 11.02 -19.37 -19.58
N PHE A 102 10.82 -18.18 -19.00
CA PHE A 102 11.84 -17.51 -18.19
C PHE A 102 11.40 -17.47 -16.72
N TYR A 103 12.36 -17.24 -15.85
CA TYR A 103 12.10 -17.13 -14.42
C TYR A 103 12.95 -16.04 -13.79
N TYR A 104 12.51 -15.57 -12.65
CA TYR A 104 13.35 -14.77 -11.78
C TYR A 104 13.15 -15.16 -10.31
N VAL A 105 14.27 -15.14 -9.60
CA VAL A 105 14.34 -15.38 -8.16
C VAL A 105 14.35 -14.03 -7.46
N MET A 106 13.54 -13.89 -6.44
CA MET A 106 13.42 -12.67 -5.66
C MET A 106 13.40 -12.97 -4.17
N GLU A 107 13.59 -11.94 -3.35
CA GLU A 107 13.40 -12.06 -1.92
C GLU A 107 11.98 -12.55 -1.60
N LEU A 108 11.86 -13.21 -0.43
CA LEU A 108 10.60 -13.79 0.01
C LEU A 108 9.87 -12.79 0.93
N ALA A 109 8.56 -12.65 0.74
CA ALA A 109 7.72 -11.89 1.65
C ALA A 109 7.70 -12.54 3.05
N ASP A 110 7.42 -11.76 4.08
CA ASP A 110 7.09 -12.28 5.41
C ASP A 110 5.89 -13.24 5.32
N ASP A 111 5.83 -14.20 6.22
CA ASP A 111 4.62 -15.00 6.41
C ASP A 111 3.52 -14.14 7.05
N ALA A 112 2.28 -14.28 6.57
CA ALA A 112 1.14 -13.48 7.04
C ALA A 112 0.80 -13.68 8.54
N VAL A 113 1.21 -14.80 9.12
CA VAL A 113 0.95 -15.18 10.51
C VAL A 113 2.23 -15.16 11.35
N CYS A 114 3.29 -15.79 10.85
CA CYS A 114 4.54 -16.03 11.57
C CYS A 114 5.65 -15.01 11.25
N GLY A 115 5.39 -14.03 10.38
CA GLY A 115 6.36 -12.99 10.01
C GLY A 115 7.58 -13.59 9.30
N GLN A 116 8.77 -13.40 9.85
CA GLN A 116 10.02 -13.90 9.25
C GLN A 116 10.27 -15.40 9.47
N ASN A 117 9.48 -16.06 10.31
CA ASN A 117 9.60 -17.49 10.54
C ASN A 117 8.85 -18.27 9.46
N ILE A 118 9.57 -18.69 8.42
CA ILE A 118 9.00 -19.37 7.25
C ILE A 118 8.89 -20.85 7.50
N VAL A 119 7.66 -21.35 7.58
CA VAL A 119 7.33 -22.79 7.61
C VAL A 119 6.77 -23.17 6.24
N PRO A 120 7.51 -23.89 5.37
CA PRO A 120 7.12 -24.09 3.97
C PRO A 120 5.72 -24.68 3.77
N GLU A 121 5.29 -25.56 4.67
CA GLU A 121 4.01 -26.28 4.59
C GLU A 121 2.81 -25.34 4.78
N THR A 122 2.95 -24.32 5.61
CA THR A 122 1.88 -23.38 5.99
C THR A 122 2.09 -21.97 5.47
N TYR A 123 3.27 -21.70 4.87
CA TYR A 123 3.65 -20.37 4.45
C TYR A 123 2.58 -19.68 3.58
N LEU A 124 2.22 -18.47 3.95
CA LEU A 124 1.31 -17.59 3.22
C LEU A 124 1.99 -16.21 3.08
N PRO A 125 2.31 -15.75 1.84
CA PRO A 125 3.01 -14.49 1.66
C PRO A 125 2.19 -13.31 2.19
N ARG A 126 2.75 -12.48 3.06
CA ARG A 126 2.07 -11.30 3.57
C ARG A 126 2.00 -10.24 2.49
N THR A 127 0.78 -9.90 2.08
CA THR A 127 0.46 -8.82 1.13
C THR A 127 -0.45 -7.78 1.79
N LEU A 128 -0.46 -6.57 1.25
CA LEU A 128 -1.39 -5.52 1.71
C LEU A 128 -2.86 -5.92 1.47
N ALA A 129 -3.13 -6.73 0.44
CA ALA A 129 -4.47 -7.28 0.19
C ALA A 129 -4.93 -8.18 1.33
N GLN A 130 -4.05 -9.04 1.87
CA GLN A 130 -4.38 -9.89 3.00
C GLN A 130 -4.56 -9.10 4.29
N ASP A 131 -3.69 -8.09 4.54
CA ASP A 131 -3.86 -7.21 5.70
C ASP A 131 -5.19 -6.46 5.63
N ARG A 132 -5.59 -5.96 4.44
CA ARG A 132 -6.91 -5.36 4.21
C ARG A 132 -8.06 -6.35 4.45
N ALA A 133 -7.97 -7.56 3.92
CA ALA A 133 -9.01 -8.58 4.09
C ALA A 133 -9.21 -8.95 5.57
N ARG A 134 -8.11 -9.03 6.34
CA ARG A 134 -8.13 -9.35 7.77
C ARG A 134 -8.67 -8.21 8.63
N LEU A 135 -8.30 -6.96 8.32
CA LEU A 135 -8.58 -5.78 9.15
C LEU A 135 -9.78 -4.96 8.66
N ASN A 136 -10.30 -5.26 7.46
CA ASN A 136 -11.24 -4.47 6.67
C ASN A 136 -10.65 -3.10 6.27
N ARG A 137 -10.18 -2.32 7.23
CA ARG A 137 -9.42 -1.08 7.01
C ARG A 137 -8.22 -1.02 7.95
N LEU A 138 -7.17 -0.33 7.51
CA LEU A 138 -5.97 -0.10 8.31
C LEU A 138 -6.09 1.23 9.08
N PRO A 139 -5.41 1.37 10.23
CA PRO A 139 -5.24 2.67 10.90
C PRO A 139 -4.64 3.70 9.94
N VAL A 140 -5.12 4.95 10.01
CA VAL A 140 -4.67 6.02 9.08
C VAL A 140 -3.15 6.22 9.13
N ALA A 141 -2.54 6.12 10.31
CA ALA A 141 -1.09 6.23 10.46
C ALA A 141 -0.33 5.16 9.66
N GLU A 142 -0.86 3.94 9.62
CA GLU A 142 -0.28 2.83 8.84
C GLU A 142 -0.50 3.04 7.34
N CYS A 143 -1.67 3.54 6.92
CA CYS A 143 -1.93 3.94 5.54
C CYS A 143 -0.92 4.98 5.05
N VAL A 144 -0.62 5.99 5.87
CA VAL A 144 0.35 7.04 5.57
C VAL A 144 1.76 6.47 5.47
N ARG A 145 2.16 5.59 6.41
CA ARG A 145 3.47 4.93 6.40
C ARG A 145 3.67 4.10 5.12
N ILE A 146 2.70 3.26 4.78
CA ILE A 146 2.73 2.44 3.56
C ILE A 146 2.73 3.34 2.33
N GLY A 147 1.84 4.32 2.27
CA GLY A 147 1.75 5.24 1.14
C GLY A 147 3.03 6.01 0.88
N ALA A 148 3.68 6.52 1.93
CA ALA A 148 4.95 7.24 1.80
C ALA A 148 6.09 6.32 1.31
N ALA A 149 6.19 5.09 1.84
CA ALA A 149 7.20 4.13 1.41
C ALA A 149 7.03 3.72 -0.06
N ILE A 150 5.79 3.44 -0.49
CA ILE A 150 5.50 3.08 -1.88
C ILE A 150 5.66 4.29 -2.82
N ALA A 151 5.27 5.50 -2.41
CA ALA A 151 5.50 6.69 -3.20
C ALA A 151 7.01 6.98 -3.38
N SER A 152 7.84 6.73 -2.36
CA SER A 152 9.30 6.79 -2.46
C SER A 152 9.84 5.80 -3.50
N ALA A 153 9.41 4.54 -3.42
CA ALA A 153 9.80 3.51 -4.36
C ALA A 153 9.40 3.84 -5.80
N LEU A 154 8.19 4.37 -6.00
CA LEU A 154 7.74 4.85 -7.31
C LEU A 154 8.57 6.02 -7.83
N GLY A 155 8.90 7.00 -6.99
CA GLY A 155 9.76 8.11 -7.36
C GLY A 155 11.12 7.61 -7.85
N PHE A 156 11.70 6.66 -7.13
CA PHE A 156 12.96 6.03 -7.54
C PHE A 156 12.85 5.32 -8.90
N LEU A 157 11.78 4.53 -9.14
CA LEU A 157 11.53 3.88 -10.43
C LEU A 157 11.39 4.91 -11.56
N HIS A 158 10.61 5.96 -11.34
CA HIS A 158 10.34 7.01 -12.31
C HIS A 158 11.62 7.78 -12.70
N GLN A 159 12.52 8.04 -11.75
CA GLN A 159 13.83 8.63 -12.01
C GLN A 159 14.72 7.75 -12.90
N HIS A 160 14.53 6.41 -12.86
CA HIS A 160 15.20 5.47 -13.75
C HIS A 160 14.45 5.22 -15.06
N GLY A 161 13.44 6.05 -15.36
CA GLY A 161 12.64 5.96 -16.58
C GLY A 161 11.70 4.75 -16.64
N LEU A 162 11.39 4.12 -15.50
CA LEU A 162 10.52 2.95 -15.40
C LEU A 162 9.15 3.32 -14.82
N ILE A 163 8.09 2.67 -15.31
CA ILE A 163 6.70 2.81 -14.84
C ILE A 163 6.21 1.43 -14.41
N HIS A 164 5.54 1.34 -13.25
CA HIS A 164 5.11 0.06 -12.69
C HIS A 164 3.86 -0.52 -13.37
N ARG A 165 2.82 0.30 -13.62
CA ARG A 165 1.56 0.00 -14.33
C ARG A 165 0.55 -0.90 -13.64
N ASP A 166 0.91 -1.64 -12.59
CA ASP A 166 -0.03 -2.54 -11.88
C ASP A 166 0.08 -2.39 -10.36
N ILE A 167 -0.09 -1.16 -9.87
CA ILE A 167 -0.09 -0.87 -8.44
C ILE A 167 -1.45 -1.22 -7.86
N LYS A 168 -1.46 -2.21 -6.96
CA LYS A 168 -2.64 -2.71 -6.25
C LYS A 168 -2.22 -3.37 -4.94
N PRO A 169 -3.14 -3.59 -3.98
CA PRO A 169 -2.79 -4.19 -2.69
C PRO A 169 -2.12 -5.57 -2.79
N HIS A 170 -2.42 -6.37 -3.81
CA HIS A 170 -1.79 -7.68 -4.03
C HIS A 170 -0.31 -7.58 -4.42
N ASN A 171 0.10 -6.48 -5.04
CA ASN A 171 1.46 -6.25 -5.51
C ASN A 171 2.30 -5.43 -4.51
N ILE A 172 1.79 -5.19 -3.31
CA ILE A 172 2.52 -4.62 -2.19
C ILE A 172 2.70 -5.74 -1.16
N ILE A 173 3.92 -6.23 -1.04
CA ILE A 173 4.32 -7.28 -0.10
C ILE A 173 5.08 -6.68 1.08
N PHE A 174 5.23 -7.43 2.16
CA PHE A 174 6.04 -7.02 3.29
C PHE A 174 7.25 -7.94 3.41
N VAL A 175 8.43 -7.35 3.50
CA VAL A 175 9.70 -8.05 3.76
C VAL A 175 10.35 -7.38 4.96
N ASN A 176 10.59 -8.14 6.03
CA ASN A 176 11.05 -7.61 7.32
C ASN A 176 10.16 -6.46 7.84
N GLY A 177 8.84 -6.53 7.61
CA GLY A 177 7.87 -5.49 7.96
C GLY A 177 7.89 -4.24 7.06
N VAL A 178 8.81 -4.16 6.10
CA VAL A 178 8.90 -3.05 5.14
C VAL A 178 7.97 -3.32 3.94
N PRO A 179 7.06 -2.40 3.57
CA PRO A 179 6.24 -2.54 2.38
C PRO A 179 7.10 -2.33 1.12
N LYS A 180 7.03 -3.28 0.20
CA LYS A 180 7.77 -3.27 -1.05
C LYS A 180 6.87 -3.48 -2.26
N LEU A 181 7.18 -2.83 -3.36
CA LEU A 181 6.54 -3.08 -4.66
C LEU A 181 7.06 -4.40 -5.25
N ALA A 182 6.14 -5.28 -5.58
CA ALA A 182 6.37 -6.57 -6.22
C ALA A 182 5.57 -6.68 -7.53
N ASP A 183 5.73 -7.79 -8.24
CA ASP A 183 5.11 -8.09 -9.54
C ASP A 183 5.42 -7.06 -10.64
N LEU A 184 6.65 -7.09 -11.07
CA LEU A 184 7.25 -6.18 -12.04
C LEU A 184 7.01 -6.59 -13.50
N GLY A 185 6.08 -7.54 -13.70
CA GLY A 185 5.77 -8.08 -15.02
C GLY A 185 5.24 -7.07 -16.04
N MET A 186 4.80 -5.90 -15.57
CA MET A 186 4.27 -4.83 -16.42
C MET A 186 5.18 -3.60 -16.48
N VAL A 187 6.34 -3.63 -15.81
CA VAL A 187 7.30 -2.52 -15.84
C VAL A 187 7.82 -2.28 -17.26
N THR A 188 7.72 -1.04 -17.71
CA THR A 188 8.22 -0.64 -19.04
C THR A 188 8.83 0.76 -18.97
N ASP A 189 9.50 1.14 -20.06
CA ASP A 189 9.97 2.52 -20.23
C ASP A 189 8.83 3.52 -20.22
N ALA A 190 9.12 4.72 -19.75
CA ALA A 190 8.22 5.88 -19.77
C ALA A 190 7.99 6.43 -21.20
N SER A 191 7.88 5.55 -22.20
CA SER A 191 7.77 5.92 -23.61
C SER A 191 6.41 6.46 -24.04
N GLY A 192 5.49 6.70 -23.10
CA GLY A 192 4.23 7.38 -23.36
C GLY A 192 3.17 6.58 -24.16
N VAL A 193 3.40 5.30 -24.41
CA VAL A 193 2.41 4.46 -25.10
C VAL A 193 1.22 4.24 -24.16
N GLN A 194 0.06 4.79 -24.50
CA GLN A 194 -1.20 4.53 -23.80
C GLN A 194 -1.48 3.02 -23.84
N SER A 195 -1.58 2.41 -22.67
CA SER A 195 -1.89 1.00 -22.51
C SER A 195 -3.03 0.85 -21.51
N GLN A 196 -4.00 0.03 -21.84
CA GLN A 196 -5.08 -0.39 -20.91
C GLN A 196 -4.64 -1.57 -20.04
N THR A 197 -3.33 -1.81 -19.96
CA THR A 197 -2.75 -2.90 -19.18
C THR A 197 -2.79 -2.57 -17.70
N GLY A 198 -3.14 -3.53 -16.86
CA GLY A 198 -3.26 -3.39 -15.40
C GLY A 198 -4.58 -3.92 -14.86
N THR A 199 -4.82 -3.71 -13.59
CA THR A 199 -6.00 -4.22 -12.88
C THR A 199 -7.15 -3.20 -12.94
N PRO A 200 -8.36 -3.57 -13.44
CA PRO A 200 -9.51 -2.67 -13.49
C PRO A 200 -9.81 -2.01 -12.14
N GLY A 201 -10.20 -0.74 -12.17
CA GLY A 201 -10.50 0.07 -10.99
C GLY A 201 -9.27 0.77 -10.38
N PHE A 202 -8.04 0.30 -10.65
CA PHE A 202 -6.80 1.01 -10.31
C PHE A 202 -6.24 1.80 -11.50
N ILE A 203 -6.63 1.46 -12.72
CA ILE A 203 -6.20 2.16 -13.94
C ILE A 203 -6.95 3.49 -14.05
N PRO A 204 -6.26 4.63 -14.28
CA PRO A 204 -6.93 5.89 -14.53
C PRO A 204 -7.60 5.94 -15.92
N PRO A 205 -8.48 6.93 -16.17
CA PRO A 205 -9.21 7.03 -17.44
C PRO A 205 -8.33 7.11 -18.69
N GLU A 206 -7.12 7.69 -18.56
CA GLU A 206 -6.18 7.81 -19.67
C GLU A 206 -5.32 6.57 -19.92
N GLY A 207 -5.42 5.54 -19.06
CA GLY A 207 -4.60 4.33 -19.13
C GLY A 207 -3.35 4.38 -18.26
N SER A 208 -2.58 3.27 -18.21
CA SER A 208 -1.49 3.02 -17.26
C SER A 208 -0.08 3.41 -17.75
N GLY A 209 0.03 4.14 -18.87
CA GLY A 209 1.31 4.39 -19.57
C GLY A 209 2.13 5.58 -19.06
N THR A 210 1.83 6.16 -17.89
CA THR A 210 2.51 7.35 -17.39
C THR A 210 2.83 7.26 -15.90
N ILE A 211 3.82 8.03 -15.44
CA ILE A 211 4.15 8.15 -14.00
C ILE A 211 2.93 8.64 -13.19
N ARG A 212 2.08 9.49 -13.79
CA ARG A 212 0.86 9.99 -13.14
C ARG A 212 -0.23 8.93 -13.03
N ALA A 213 -0.17 7.89 -13.86
CA ALA A 213 -1.05 6.73 -13.74
C ALA A 213 -0.68 5.88 -12.50
N ASP A 214 0.62 5.68 -12.22
CA ASP A 214 1.07 5.02 -11.00
C ASP A 214 0.64 5.78 -9.74
N ILE A 215 0.71 7.12 -9.76
CA ILE A 215 0.25 7.99 -8.66
C ILE A 215 -1.27 7.83 -8.43
N TYR A 216 -2.06 7.78 -9.50
CA TYR A 216 -3.50 7.49 -9.41
C TYR A 216 -3.77 6.12 -8.78
N SER A 217 -3.07 5.09 -9.26
CA SER A 217 -3.22 3.73 -8.74
C SER A 217 -2.86 3.65 -7.25
N LEU A 218 -1.79 4.32 -6.81
CA LEU A 218 -1.43 4.43 -5.39
C LEU A 218 -2.53 5.16 -4.59
N GLY A 219 -3.12 6.22 -5.14
CA GLY A 219 -4.27 6.89 -4.54
C GLY A 219 -5.45 5.95 -4.32
N LYS A 220 -5.76 5.09 -5.30
CA LYS A 220 -6.82 4.07 -5.20
C LYS A 220 -6.49 2.98 -4.16
N VAL A 221 -5.21 2.59 -4.04
CA VAL A 221 -4.76 1.68 -2.98
C VAL A 221 -4.98 2.32 -1.60
N LEU A 222 -4.55 3.56 -1.41
CA LEU A 222 -4.74 4.28 -0.15
C LEU A 222 -6.23 4.44 0.20
N TYR A 223 -7.09 4.68 -0.79
CA TYR A 223 -8.53 4.69 -0.61
C TYR A 223 -9.04 3.36 -0.05
N GLU A 224 -8.74 2.23 -0.69
CA GLU A 224 -9.20 0.91 -0.24
C GLU A 224 -8.74 0.57 1.18
N ILE A 225 -7.47 0.83 1.51
CA ILE A 225 -6.92 0.42 2.80
C ILE A 225 -7.34 1.34 3.96
N SER A 226 -7.64 2.62 3.68
CA SER A 226 -8.03 3.58 4.71
C SER A 226 -9.53 3.60 4.97
N THR A 227 -10.35 3.33 3.96
CA THR A 227 -11.81 3.36 4.06
C THR A 227 -12.42 1.98 4.31
N GLY A 228 -11.77 0.89 3.85
CA GLY A 228 -12.33 -0.46 3.79
C GLY A 228 -13.31 -0.66 2.65
N LEU A 229 -13.65 0.38 1.88
CA LEU A 229 -14.54 0.31 0.72
C LEU A 229 -13.81 -0.25 -0.52
N ASP A 230 -14.56 -0.72 -1.51
CA ASP A 230 -13.97 -1.13 -2.79
C ASP A 230 -13.54 0.11 -3.59
N ARG A 231 -12.47 -0.02 -4.36
CA ARG A 231 -11.95 1.05 -5.23
C ARG A 231 -12.98 1.63 -6.21
N ASN A 232 -14.01 0.86 -6.56
CA ASN A 232 -15.08 1.30 -7.45
C ASN A 232 -16.09 2.23 -6.74
N ASP A 233 -16.14 2.19 -5.40
CA ASP A 233 -16.98 3.09 -4.60
C ASP A 233 -16.36 4.49 -4.45
N TYR A 234 -15.09 4.67 -4.88
CA TYR A 234 -14.45 5.99 -4.84
C TYR A 234 -15.29 7.05 -5.59
N PRO A 235 -15.54 8.23 -5.00
CA PRO A 235 -14.91 8.82 -3.82
C PRO A 235 -15.76 8.75 -2.52
N VAL A 236 -16.64 7.79 -2.38
CA VAL A 236 -17.48 7.64 -1.20
C VAL A 236 -16.63 7.46 0.07
N LEU A 237 -17.02 8.11 1.16
CA LEU A 237 -16.41 7.90 2.47
C LEU A 237 -17.29 7.00 3.33
N PRO A 238 -16.70 6.13 4.17
CA PRO A 238 -17.46 5.35 5.13
C PRO A 238 -18.05 6.25 6.21
N GLU A 239 -19.01 5.74 6.97
CA GLU A 239 -19.42 6.38 8.23
C GLU A 239 -18.19 6.55 9.12
N LEU A 240 -18.03 7.76 9.65
CA LEU A 240 -16.90 8.07 10.53
C LEU A 240 -17.11 7.37 11.88
N PRO A 241 -16.05 6.75 12.46
CA PRO A 241 -16.18 5.96 13.69
C PRO A 241 -16.50 6.77 14.95
N GLY A 242 -16.65 8.09 14.86
CA GLY A 242 -16.94 8.98 15.99
C GLY A 242 -15.73 9.24 16.91
N ASN A 243 -14.55 8.77 16.53
CA ASN A 243 -13.30 9.15 17.16
C ASN A 243 -12.75 10.39 16.43
N ALA A 244 -12.96 11.57 17.02
CA ALA A 244 -12.63 12.86 16.38
C ALA A 244 -11.18 12.94 15.85
N ALA A 245 -10.23 12.27 16.51
CA ALA A 245 -8.82 12.29 16.08
C ALA A 245 -8.55 11.39 14.87
N GLU A 246 -9.22 10.25 14.77
CA GLU A 246 -9.11 9.32 13.66
C GLU A 246 -9.93 9.83 12.47
N ASP A 247 -11.10 10.42 12.74
CA ASP A 247 -11.96 11.04 11.73
C ASP A 247 -11.25 12.19 11.03
N GLU A 248 -10.61 13.10 11.80
CA GLU A 248 -9.80 14.20 11.28
C GLU A 248 -8.63 13.67 10.45
N ALA A 249 -7.96 12.62 10.94
CA ALA A 249 -6.86 11.99 10.23
C ALA A 249 -7.32 11.38 8.89
N LEU A 250 -8.47 10.69 8.88
CA LEU A 250 -9.04 10.11 7.66
C LEU A 250 -9.39 11.19 6.64
N LEU A 251 -10.00 12.30 7.08
CA LEU A 251 -10.35 13.41 6.19
C LEU A 251 -9.10 14.09 5.59
N LEU A 252 -8.04 14.25 6.38
CA LEU A 252 -6.76 14.79 5.86
C LEU A 252 -6.13 13.85 4.83
N LEU A 253 -6.09 12.54 5.11
CA LEU A 253 -5.59 11.55 4.16
C LEU A 253 -6.44 11.52 2.89
N ASN A 254 -7.77 11.62 3.04
CA ASN A 254 -8.68 11.68 1.90
C ASN A 254 -8.40 12.89 0.99
N GLY A 255 -7.97 14.03 1.53
CA GLY A 255 -7.52 15.17 0.73
C GLY A 255 -6.34 14.83 -0.20
N ILE A 256 -5.38 14.02 0.29
CA ILE A 256 -4.25 13.52 -0.51
C ILE A 256 -4.74 12.54 -1.57
N ILE A 257 -5.64 11.62 -1.20
CA ILE A 257 -6.24 10.63 -2.11
C ILE A 257 -7.02 11.32 -3.23
N LEU A 258 -7.87 12.29 -2.89
CA LEU A 258 -8.64 13.05 -3.86
C LEU A 258 -7.75 13.78 -4.88
N LYS A 259 -6.61 14.35 -4.44
CA LYS A 259 -5.64 14.98 -5.35
C LYS A 259 -4.96 13.93 -6.24
N ALA A 260 -4.51 12.81 -5.69
CA ALA A 260 -3.88 11.74 -6.47
C ALA A 260 -4.81 11.14 -7.53
N CYS A 261 -6.12 11.04 -7.22
CA CYS A 261 -7.14 10.44 -8.08
C CYS A 261 -7.93 11.43 -8.93
N ARG A 262 -7.45 12.67 -9.15
CA ARG A 262 -8.09 13.60 -10.08
C ARG A 262 -8.22 12.98 -11.48
N ALA A 263 -9.33 13.23 -12.14
CA ALA A 263 -9.58 12.71 -13.49
C ALA A 263 -8.52 13.19 -14.49
N LYS A 264 -8.16 14.46 -14.41
CA LYS A 264 -7.16 15.07 -15.29
C LYS A 264 -5.74 14.88 -14.73
N PRO A 265 -4.81 14.27 -15.47
CA PRO A 265 -3.46 13.98 -14.98
C PRO A 265 -2.68 15.21 -14.47
N TRP A 266 -2.88 16.38 -15.07
CA TRP A 266 -2.19 17.60 -14.67
C TRP A 266 -2.73 18.23 -13.38
N GLU A 267 -3.87 17.78 -12.88
CA GLU A 267 -4.42 18.20 -11.58
C GLU A 267 -3.94 17.32 -10.43
N ARG A 268 -3.26 16.18 -10.73
CA ARG A 268 -2.67 15.26 -9.75
C ARG A 268 -1.34 15.78 -9.21
N TYR A 269 -0.72 15.02 -8.32
CA TYR A 269 0.71 15.14 -8.06
C TYR A 269 1.46 14.87 -9.36
N GLN A 270 2.47 15.71 -9.67
CA GLN A 270 3.20 15.57 -10.92
C GLN A 270 4.32 14.56 -10.82
N THR A 271 4.84 14.32 -9.62
CA THR A 271 5.82 13.26 -9.32
C THR A 271 5.37 12.46 -8.08
N ALA A 272 5.92 11.26 -7.94
CA ALA A 272 5.64 10.43 -6.77
C ALA A 272 6.28 11.01 -5.50
N GLU A 273 7.38 11.75 -5.63
CA GLU A 273 8.03 12.48 -4.54
C GLU A 273 7.13 13.59 -3.98
N GLU A 274 6.39 14.31 -4.84
CA GLU A 274 5.40 15.29 -4.37
C GLU A 274 4.32 14.63 -3.49
N MET A 275 3.84 13.45 -3.90
CA MET A 275 2.86 12.69 -3.11
C MET A 275 3.48 12.16 -1.82
N MET A 276 4.71 11.65 -1.87
CA MET A 276 5.47 11.22 -0.69
C MET A 276 5.61 12.35 0.33
N LEU A 277 6.03 13.54 -0.12
CA LEU A 277 6.16 14.72 0.76
C LEU A 277 4.82 15.15 1.37
N ALA A 278 3.72 15.06 0.61
CA ALA A 278 2.39 15.33 1.15
C ALA A 278 2.00 14.33 2.27
N LEU A 279 2.35 13.05 2.09
CA LEU A 279 2.12 12.00 3.10
C LEU A 279 3.03 12.18 4.32
N LEU A 280 4.30 12.54 4.15
CA LEU A 280 5.22 12.81 5.26
C LEU A 280 4.79 14.05 6.07
N ASN A 281 4.36 15.11 5.38
CA ASN A 281 3.84 16.33 6.03
C ASN A 281 2.49 16.12 6.72
N PHE A 282 1.80 15.01 6.44
CA PHE A 282 0.53 14.66 7.07
C PHE A 282 0.65 14.63 8.60
N GLN A 283 1.67 14.00 9.18
CA GLN A 283 1.85 13.92 10.63
C GLN A 283 2.13 15.31 11.22
N PHE A 284 2.96 16.10 10.57
CA PHE A 284 3.24 17.48 10.99
C PHE A 284 1.98 18.35 11.00
N ASN A 285 1.17 18.27 9.94
CA ASN A 285 -0.09 19.01 9.85
C ASN A 285 -1.09 18.57 10.92
N ARG A 286 -1.18 17.27 11.18
CA ARG A 286 -2.04 16.71 12.22
C ARG A 286 -1.64 17.22 13.62
N ASP A 287 -0.37 17.22 13.94
CA ASP A 287 0.12 17.69 15.23
C ASP A 287 -0.07 19.20 15.40
N HIS A 288 0.12 19.96 14.32
CA HIS A 288 -0.15 21.41 14.30
C HIS A 288 -1.64 21.72 14.52
N LEU A 289 -2.54 21.03 13.84
CA LEU A 289 -3.99 21.19 14.02
C LEU A 289 -4.43 20.79 15.44
N ARG A 290 -3.89 19.71 16.01
CA ARG A 290 -4.14 19.32 17.40
C ARG A 290 -3.68 20.37 18.40
N ARG A 291 -2.48 20.94 18.23
CA ARG A 291 -1.99 22.02 19.08
C ARG A 291 -2.92 23.24 19.00
N LYS A 292 -3.24 23.69 17.79
CA LYS A 292 -4.15 24.83 17.57
C LYS A 292 -5.53 24.61 18.20
N ARG A 293 -6.09 23.42 18.08
CA ARG A 293 -7.37 23.08 18.73
C ARG A 293 -7.26 23.09 20.25
N ASN A 294 -6.21 22.52 20.83
CA ASN A 294 -5.97 22.56 22.27
C ASN A 294 -5.81 23.98 22.79
N GLU A 295 -5.10 24.85 22.09
CA GLU A 295 -4.95 26.26 22.42
C GLU A 295 -6.30 27.00 22.38
N GLN A 296 -7.12 26.74 21.36
CA GLN A 296 -8.48 27.29 21.28
C GLN A 296 -9.38 26.80 22.41
N PHE A 297 -9.32 25.51 22.72
CA PHE A 297 -10.06 24.91 23.84
C PHE A 297 -9.65 25.53 25.17
N LEU A 298 -8.34 25.62 25.45
CA LEU A 298 -7.82 26.25 26.67
C LEU A 298 -8.24 27.72 26.76
N THR A 299 -8.24 28.44 25.65
CA THR A 299 -8.69 29.84 25.60
C THR A 299 -10.18 29.95 25.88
N GLN A 300 -11.01 29.04 25.36
CA GLN A 300 -12.45 29.00 25.68
C GLN A 300 -12.72 28.68 27.15
N VAL A 301 -12.04 27.66 27.70
CA VAL A 301 -12.13 27.29 29.09
C VAL A 301 -11.70 28.46 29.98
N ALA A 302 -10.60 29.13 29.68
CA ALA A 302 -10.14 30.30 30.42
C ALA A 302 -11.15 31.44 30.42
N ARG A 303 -11.81 31.70 29.28
CA ARG A 303 -12.86 32.73 29.17
C ARG A 303 -14.08 32.45 30.08
N ILE A 304 -14.39 31.18 30.32
CA ILE A 304 -15.53 30.77 31.18
C ILE A 304 -15.10 30.72 32.66
N VAL A 305 -13.97 30.10 32.94
CA VAL A 305 -13.50 29.85 34.31
C VAL A 305 -12.95 31.08 34.98
N TRP A 306 -12.23 31.95 34.25
CA TRP A 306 -11.61 33.13 34.82
C TRP A 306 -12.59 34.13 35.45
N PRO A 307 -13.75 34.46 34.84
CA PRO A 307 -14.77 35.31 35.50
C PRO A 307 -15.39 34.68 36.75
N ILE A 308 -15.56 33.37 36.78
CA ILE A 308 -16.11 32.65 37.94
C ILE A 308 -15.14 32.72 39.13
N ILE A 309 -13.85 32.48 38.87
CA ILE A 309 -12.82 32.59 39.91
C ILE A 309 -12.69 34.04 40.40
N ALA A 310 -12.65 35.00 39.48
CA ALA A 310 -12.58 36.41 39.83
C ALA A 310 -13.78 36.85 40.65
N GLY A 311 -14.99 36.42 40.24
CA GLY A 311 -16.22 36.68 41.02
C GLY A 311 -16.19 36.06 42.41
N GLY A 312 -15.71 34.81 42.53
CA GLY A 312 -15.53 34.15 43.84
C GLY A 312 -14.56 34.90 44.76
N ILE A 313 -13.44 35.37 44.24
CA ILE A 313 -12.45 36.14 44.98
C ILE A 313 -13.04 37.48 45.45
N ILE A 314 -13.79 38.19 44.60
CA ILE A 314 -14.45 39.45 44.94
C ILE A 314 -15.46 39.21 46.05
N ILE A 315 -16.31 38.19 45.97
CA ILE A 315 -17.26 37.81 47.01
C ILE A 315 -16.55 37.51 48.32
N ALA A 316 -15.49 36.73 48.32
CA ALA A 316 -14.70 36.41 49.51
C ALA A 316 -14.06 37.66 50.14
N MET A 317 -13.56 38.60 49.33
CA MET A 317 -13.04 39.88 49.81
C MET A 317 -14.13 40.74 50.44
N LEU A 318 -15.30 40.81 49.83
CA LEU A 318 -16.43 41.56 50.37
C LEU A 318 -16.91 40.95 51.69
N TRP A 319 -17.01 39.64 51.79
CA TRP A 319 -17.35 38.91 53.04
C TRP A 319 -16.32 39.21 54.15
N ARG A 320 -15.03 39.20 53.84
CA ARG A 320 -13.97 39.54 54.79
C ARG A 320 -14.05 40.98 55.24
N LEU A 321 -14.37 41.91 54.36
CA LEU A 321 -14.54 43.33 54.68
C LEU A 321 -15.75 43.54 55.59
N ILE A 322 -16.89 42.93 55.31
CA ILE A 322 -18.11 42.99 56.14
C ILE A 322 -17.85 42.39 57.53
N TRP A 323 -17.07 41.29 57.60
CA TRP A 323 -16.71 40.69 58.90
C TRP A 323 -15.85 41.61 59.77
N LEU A 324 -14.85 42.27 59.13
CA LEU A 324 -13.98 43.24 59.82
C LEU A 324 -14.77 44.48 60.33
N LEU A 325 -15.75 44.94 59.56
CA LEU A 325 -16.61 46.07 59.98
C LEU A 325 -17.55 45.72 61.12
N LYS A 326 -17.95 44.48 61.30
CA LYS A 326 -18.82 43.99 62.38
C LYS A 326 -18.08 43.62 63.64
N HIS A 327 -16.71 43.48 63.61
CA HIS A 327 -15.90 43.13 64.75
C HIS A 327 -14.71 44.09 64.84
N PRO A 328 -14.96 45.39 65.08
CA PRO A 328 -13.91 46.35 65.40
C PRO A 328 -13.23 45.97 66.69
N HIS A 329 -11.92 45.94 66.75
CA HIS A 329 -11.12 45.65 67.95
C HIS A 329 -11.32 46.72 68.99
#